data_76fb1716fdd3f7e348ee8d28f9d7bd7e
#
_entry.id   76fb1716fdd3f7e348ee8d28f9d7bd7e
#
_cell.length_a   1.000
_cell.length_b   1.000
_cell.length_c   1.000
_cell.angle_alpha   90.00
_cell.angle_beta   90.00
_cell.angle_gamma   90.00
#
_symmetry.space_group_name_H-M   'P 1'
#
loop_
_entity.id
_entity.type
_entity.pdbx_description
1 polymer ?
#
loop_
_entity_poly.entity_id
_entity_poly.type
_entity_poly.pdbx_seq_one_letter_code
_entity_poly.pdbx_strand_id
1 'polypeptide(L)'
;LLEHEFLTSYNLVIHNYPKLLRERSNLIAERKKLLRTSQRYVEIGHRLTQIRNELSSEEKGAVAKAKFVATTVSKAVVDSAIRDNQFDVVIFDEASMAYIPQIAFSASLAKKHFICMGDFRQLPPIVQSGGTSPLNADVFQYCGITSAVDSGRNHKWLCMLDTQYRMHPCISDFASQTMYNGLLRS
;
A
#
# COMPACT_ATOMS: atom_id res chain seq x y z
N LEU A 1 4.84 -19.50 9.42
CA LEU A 1 3.46 -19.37 9.98
C LEU A 1 2.71 -18.19 9.34
N LEU A 2 3.33 -17.00 9.23
CA LEU A 2 2.70 -15.81 8.61
C LEU A 2 2.47 -15.98 7.11
N GLU A 3 3.40 -16.62 6.38
CA GLU A 3 3.23 -16.91 4.95
C GLU A 3 2.05 -17.85 4.68
N HIS A 4 1.80 -18.82 5.55
CA HIS A 4 0.72 -19.77 5.37
C HIS A 4 -0.66 -19.13 5.58
N GLU A 5 -0.83 -18.26 6.57
CA GLU A 5 -2.10 -17.53 6.79
C GLU A 5 -2.37 -16.50 5.68
N PHE A 6 -1.33 -15.84 5.17
CA PHE A 6 -1.43 -14.88 4.06
C PHE A 6 -1.85 -15.57 2.75
N LEU A 7 -1.20 -16.69 2.40
CA LEU A 7 -1.54 -17.49 1.23
C LEU A 7 -2.95 -18.10 1.34
N THR A 8 -3.38 -18.46 2.54
CA THR A 8 -4.72 -19.02 2.76
C THR A 8 -5.81 -17.96 2.56
N SER A 9 -5.61 -16.73 3.01
CA SER A 9 -6.56 -15.62 2.80
C SER A 9 -6.66 -15.23 1.33
N TYR A 10 -5.54 -15.14 0.62
CA TYR A 10 -5.50 -14.85 -0.80
C TYR A 10 -6.11 -15.99 -1.63
N ASN A 11 -5.85 -17.25 -1.28
CA ASN A 11 -6.42 -18.41 -1.92
C ASN A 11 -7.94 -18.55 -1.65
N LEU A 12 -8.46 -18.11 -0.50
CA LEU A 12 -9.89 -18.14 -0.22
C LEU A 12 -10.69 -17.26 -1.19
N VAL A 13 -10.21 -16.06 -1.50
CA VAL A 13 -10.86 -15.17 -2.48
C VAL A 13 -10.78 -15.74 -3.90
N ILE A 14 -9.66 -16.37 -4.28
CA ILE A 14 -9.49 -16.96 -5.61
C ILE A 14 -10.27 -18.28 -5.74
N HIS A 15 -10.33 -19.10 -4.70
CA HIS A 15 -11.02 -20.40 -4.74
C HIS A 15 -12.53 -20.29 -4.80
N ASN A 16 -13.14 -19.28 -4.19
CA ASN A 16 -14.60 -19.18 -4.12
C ASN A 16 -15.26 -18.76 -5.45
N TYR A 17 -14.51 -18.12 -6.42
CA TYR A 17 -15.11 -17.61 -7.66
C TYR A 17 -14.39 -17.94 -8.98
N PRO A 18 -13.78 -19.09 -9.18
CA PRO A 18 -13.13 -19.40 -10.45
C PRO A 18 -14.13 -19.40 -11.62
N LYS A 19 -15.40 -19.73 -11.35
CA LYS A 19 -16.49 -19.68 -12.35
C LYS A 19 -16.80 -18.25 -12.78
N LEU A 20 -16.98 -17.32 -11.83
CA LEU A 20 -17.28 -15.90 -12.12
C LEU A 20 -16.13 -15.21 -12.83
N LEU A 21 -14.88 -15.50 -12.47
CA LEU A 21 -13.71 -14.95 -13.15
C LEU A 21 -13.58 -15.47 -14.58
N ARG A 22 -13.85 -16.75 -14.83
CA ARG A 22 -13.87 -17.34 -16.17
C ARG A 22 -15.02 -16.75 -16.99
N GLU A 23 -16.22 -16.69 -16.42
CA GLU A 23 -17.39 -16.08 -17.07
C GLU A 23 -17.08 -14.61 -17.47
N ARG A 24 -16.53 -13.82 -16.55
CA ARG A 24 -16.11 -12.44 -16.80
C ARG A 24 -15.13 -12.35 -17.96
N SER A 25 -14.11 -13.18 -18.00
CA SER A 25 -13.09 -13.18 -19.05
C SER A 25 -13.69 -13.51 -20.42
N ASN A 26 -14.58 -14.52 -20.47
CA ASN A 26 -15.27 -14.91 -21.69
C ASN A 26 -16.21 -13.81 -22.19
N LEU A 27 -16.98 -13.19 -21.30
CA LEU A 27 -17.88 -12.09 -21.65
C LEU A 27 -17.13 -10.85 -22.14
N ILE A 28 -15.97 -10.53 -21.57
CA ILE A 28 -15.10 -9.45 -22.05
C ILE A 28 -14.59 -9.76 -23.46
N ALA A 29 -14.17 -11.00 -23.73
CA ALA A 29 -13.67 -11.41 -25.03
C ALA A 29 -14.79 -11.39 -26.08
N GLU A 30 -16.00 -11.84 -25.74
CA GLU A 30 -17.19 -11.79 -26.58
C GLU A 30 -17.58 -10.32 -26.89
N ARG A 31 -17.64 -9.46 -25.87
CA ARG A 31 -18.03 -8.06 -26.00
C ARG A 31 -17.12 -7.26 -26.95
N LYS A 32 -15.81 -7.58 -26.99
CA LYS A 32 -14.86 -6.93 -27.90
C LYS A 32 -15.15 -7.19 -29.38
N LYS A 33 -15.88 -8.27 -29.70
CA LYS A 33 -16.20 -8.66 -31.08
C LYS A 33 -17.56 -8.12 -31.52
N LEU A 34 -18.37 -7.54 -30.65
CA LEU A 34 -19.72 -7.09 -30.91
C LEU A 34 -19.77 -5.59 -31.25
N LEU A 35 -20.73 -5.21 -32.06
CA LEU A 35 -21.08 -3.80 -32.29
C LEU A 35 -21.70 -3.22 -31.00
N ARG A 36 -21.32 -1.99 -30.64
CA ARG A 36 -21.80 -1.29 -29.44
C ARG A 36 -23.33 -1.09 -29.41
N THR A 37 -23.96 -1.10 -30.57
CA THR A 37 -25.41 -0.92 -30.77
C THR A 37 -26.20 -2.23 -30.63
N SER A 38 -25.54 -3.38 -30.56
CA SER A 38 -26.21 -4.67 -30.46
C SER A 38 -26.83 -4.90 -29.08
N GLN A 39 -28.01 -5.48 -29.06
CA GLN A 39 -28.66 -5.87 -27.81
C GLN A 39 -27.77 -6.76 -26.95
N ARG A 40 -27.06 -7.67 -27.56
CA ARG A 40 -26.13 -8.58 -26.89
C ARG A 40 -24.98 -7.83 -26.19
N TYR A 41 -24.49 -6.73 -26.77
CA TYR A 41 -23.46 -5.88 -26.14
C TYR A 41 -23.99 -5.25 -24.83
N VAL A 42 -25.23 -4.84 -24.79
CA VAL A 42 -25.90 -4.27 -23.60
C VAL A 42 -26.12 -5.34 -22.54
N GLU A 43 -26.63 -6.51 -22.91
CA GLU A 43 -26.83 -7.65 -22.00
C GLU A 43 -25.53 -8.06 -21.32
N ILE A 44 -24.45 -8.21 -22.09
CA ILE A 44 -23.14 -8.50 -21.53
C ILE A 44 -22.68 -7.39 -20.56
N GLY A 45 -22.97 -6.13 -20.88
CA GLY A 45 -22.67 -5.01 -19.99
C GLY A 45 -23.35 -5.16 -18.62
N HIS A 46 -24.64 -5.48 -18.60
CA HIS A 46 -25.38 -5.74 -17.37
C HIS A 46 -24.82 -6.92 -16.59
N ARG A 47 -24.54 -8.04 -17.25
CA ARG A 47 -23.97 -9.22 -16.60
C ARG A 47 -22.59 -8.96 -16.00
N LEU A 48 -21.71 -8.23 -16.71
CA LEU A 48 -20.41 -7.82 -16.20
C LEU A 48 -20.53 -6.93 -14.96
N THR A 49 -21.55 -6.07 -14.90
CA THR A 49 -21.82 -5.24 -13.70
C THR A 49 -22.27 -6.09 -12.53
N GLN A 50 -23.13 -7.08 -12.75
CA GLN A 50 -23.55 -8.03 -11.72
C GLN A 50 -22.35 -8.81 -11.16
N ILE A 51 -21.53 -9.39 -12.04
CA ILE A 51 -20.31 -10.12 -11.65
C ILE A 51 -19.37 -9.23 -10.82
N ARG A 52 -19.20 -7.96 -11.21
CA ARG A 52 -18.39 -7.01 -10.45
C ARG A 52 -18.95 -6.81 -9.04
N ASN A 53 -20.26 -6.64 -8.91
CA ASN A 53 -20.91 -6.43 -7.61
C ASN A 53 -20.79 -7.68 -6.72
N GLU A 54 -20.99 -8.87 -7.29
CA GLU A 54 -20.81 -10.14 -6.59
C GLU A 54 -19.36 -10.28 -6.06
N LEU A 55 -18.36 -10.08 -6.92
CA LEU A 55 -16.94 -10.14 -6.53
C LEU A 55 -16.59 -9.09 -5.46
N SER A 56 -17.08 -7.86 -5.61
CA SER A 56 -16.84 -6.78 -4.63
C SER A 56 -17.47 -7.08 -3.27
N SER A 57 -18.67 -7.69 -3.24
CA SER A 57 -19.31 -8.08 -2.00
C SER A 57 -18.50 -9.11 -1.22
N GLU A 58 -17.96 -10.10 -1.93
CA GLU A 58 -17.14 -11.13 -1.31
C GLU A 58 -15.78 -10.60 -0.84
N GLU A 59 -15.16 -9.70 -1.64
CA GLU A 59 -13.92 -9.03 -1.24
C GLU A 59 -14.13 -8.23 0.06
N LYS A 60 -15.25 -7.51 0.17
CA LYS A 60 -15.63 -6.81 1.41
C LYS A 60 -15.77 -7.77 2.59
N GLY A 61 -16.46 -8.89 2.37
CA GLY A 61 -16.63 -9.92 3.40
C GLY A 61 -15.30 -10.55 3.84
N ALA A 62 -14.38 -10.78 2.89
CA ALA A 62 -13.06 -11.30 3.18
C ALA A 62 -12.19 -10.31 3.98
N VAL A 63 -12.14 -9.03 3.54
CA VAL A 63 -11.41 -7.97 4.25
C VAL A 63 -11.93 -7.78 5.67
N ALA A 64 -13.25 -7.77 5.86
CA ALA A 64 -13.87 -7.60 7.19
C ALA A 64 -13.50 -8.72 8.18
N LYS A 65 -13.21 -9.93 7.69
CA LYS A 65 -12.84 -11.09 8.51
C LYS A 65 -11.32 -11.28 8.63
N ALA A 66 -10.55 -10.63 7.78
CA ALA A 66 -9.10 -10.81 7.74
C ALA A 66 -8.41 -10.19 8.96
N LYS A 67 -7.49 -10.94 9.56
CA LYS A 67 -6.61 -10.44 10.63
C LYS A 67 -5.47 -9.58 10.09
N PHE A 68 -5.09 -9.79 8.84
CA PHE A 68 -4.03 -9.07 8.15
C PHE A 68 -4.45 -8.77 6.72
N VAL A 69 -4.29 -7.51 6.31
CA VAL A 69 -4.56 -7.04 4.95
C VAL A 69 -3.34 -6.29 4.43
N ALA A 70 -2.76 -6.78 3.33
CA ALA A 70 -1.72 -6.06 2.62
C ALA A 70 -2.27 -5.50 1.30
N THR A 71 -1.99 -4.24 1.04
CA THR A 71 -2.51 -3.54 -0.15
C THR A 71 -1.58 -2.41 -0.58
N THR A 72 -1.73 -1.95 -1.81
CA THR A 72 -1.11 -0.69 -2.23
C THR A 72 -1.93 0.51 -1.77
N VAL A 73 -1.28 1.66 -1.58
CA VAL A 73 -1.97 2.91 -1.23
C VAL A 73 -3.05 3.27 -2.26
N SER A 74 -2.73 3.14 -3.55
CA SER A 74 -3.69 3.42 -4.63
C SER A 74 -4.93 2.53 -4.54
N LYS A 75 -4.77 1.24 -4.22
CA LYS A 75 -5.91 0.34 -4.02
C LYS A 75 -6.69 0.74 -2.76
N ALA A 76 -6.04 1.06 -1.67
CA ALA A 76 -6.70 1.47 -0.43
C ALA A 76 -7.59 2.71 -0.62
N VAL A 77 -7.15 3.66 -1.45
CA VAL A 77 -7.94 4.88 -1.75
C VAL A 77 -9.19 4.59 -2.56
N VAL A 78 -9.09 3.73 -3.59
CA VAL A 78 -10.20 3.52 -4.55
C VAL A 78 -11.12 2.36 -4.19
N ASP A 79 -10.64 1.39 -3.44
CA ASP A 79 -11.38 0.18 -3.11
C ASP A 79 -12.19 0.35 -1.83
N SER A 80 -13.51 0.32 -1.97
CA SER A 80 -14.43 0.46 -0.82
C SER A 80 -14.30 -0.67 0.20
N ALA A 81 -13.79 -1.83 -0.19
CA ALA A 81 -13.53 -2.92 0.75
C ALA A 81 -12.45 -2.57 1.79
N ILE A 82 -11.56 -1.65 1.45
CA ILE A 82 -10.48 -1.18 2.34
C ILE A 82 -10.81 0.20 2.89
N ARG A 83 -11.16 1.15 2.00
CA ARG A 83 -11.42 2.55 2.35
C ARG A 83 -12.51 2.74 3.40
N ASP A 84 -13.57 1.93 3.33
CA ASP A 84 -14.73 2.06 4.22
C ASP A 84 -14.56 1.23 5.52
N ASN A 85 -13.41 0.56 5.71
CA ASN A 85 -13.07 -0.18 6.91
C ASN A 85 -11.99 0.53 7.73
N GLN A 86 -11.94 0.18 9.01
CA GLN A 86 -10.90 0.63 9.92
C GLN A 86 -10.16 -0.57 10.50
N PHE A 87 -8.87 -0.40 10.77
CA PHE A 87 -7.96 -1.42 11.25
C PHE A 87 -7.39 -1.02 12.62
N ASP A 88 -7.14 -1.97 13.51
CA ASP A 88 -6.54 -1.65 14.80
C ASP A 88 -5.15 -1.01 14.64
N VAL A 89 -4.37 -1.55 13.72
CA VAL A 89 -3.02 -1.06 13.41
C VAL A 89 -2.89 -0.90 11.89
N VAL A 90 -2.37 0.21 11.45
CA VAL A 90 -1.97 0.44 10.06
C VAL A 90 -0.47 0.68 10.01
N ILE A 91 0.22 -0.12 9.22
CA ILE A 91 1.66 0.03 8.95
C ILE A 91 1.80 0.53 7.52
N PHE A 92 2.42 1.68 7.37
CA PHE A 92 2.72 2.28 6.09
C PHE A 92 4.21 2.09 5.78
N ASP A 93 4.50 1.23 4.82
CA ASP A 93 5.86 0.95 4.38
C ASP A 93 6.32 1.95 3.32
N GLU A 94 7.62 2.21 3.22
CA GLU A 94 8.24 3.21 2.32
C GLU A 94 7.64 4.62 2.46
N ALA A 95 7.37 5.04 3.70
CA ALA A 95 6.67 6.31 3.99
C ALA A 95 7.45 7.55 3.55
N SER A 96 8.78 7.47 3.39
CA SER A 96 9.61 8.55 2.86
C SER A 96 9.32 8.89 1.40
N MET A 97 8.77 7.95 0.62
CA MET A 97 8.43 8.14 -0.79
C MET A 97 6.98 8.55 -1.03
N ALA A 98 6.16 8.57 0.01
CA ALA A 98 4.73 8.84 -0.10
C ALA A 98 4.41 10.32 0.08
N TYR A 99 3.37 10.80 -0.62
CA TYR A 99 2.84 12.14 -0.41
C TYR A 99 2.10 12.26 0.92
N ILE A 100 2.18 13.40 1.56
CA ILE A 100 1.49 13.67 2.84
C ILE A 100 -0.02 13.34 2.81
N PRO A 101 -0.79 13.67 1.73
CA PRO A 101 -2.20 13.26 1.66
C PRO A 101 -2.42 11.74 1.70
N GLN A 102 -1.52 10.94 1.12
CA GLN A 102 -1.59 9.48 1.17
C GLN A 102 -1.35 8.95 2.59
N ILE A 103 -0.37 9.54 3.29
CA ILE A 103 -0.08 9.23 4.70
C ILE A 103 -1.30 9.59 5.57
N ALA A 104 -1.85 10.81 5.41
CA ALA A 104 -3.01 11.27 6.18
C ALA A 104 -4.24 10.38 5.95
N PHE A 105 -4.52 10.02 4.69
CA PHE A 105 -5.59 9.06 4.37
C PHE A 105 -5.35 7.72 5.05
N SER A 106 -4.15 7.14 4.93
CA SER A 106 -3.84 5.84 5.52
C SER A 106 -3.93 5.88 7.06
N ALA A 107 -3.51 6.99 7.68
CA ALA A 107 -3.64 7.21 9.11
C ALA A 107 -5.11 7.25 9.56
N SER A 108 -6.02 7.78 8.74
CA SER A 108 -7.45 7.82 9.06
C SER A 108 -8.11 6.44 9.13
N LEU A 109 -7.47 5.41 8.56
CA LEU A 109 -7.95 4.03 8.63
C LEU A 109 -7.53 3.33 9.94
N ALA A 110 -6.61 3.92 10.72
CA ALA A 110 -6.11 3.33 11.97
C ALA A 110 -7.01 3.68 13.16
N LYS A 111 -7.43 2.66 13.94
CA LYS A 111 -8.17 2.84 15.19
C LYS A 111 -7.27 3.14 16.38
N LYS A 112 -6.12 2.49 16.46
CA LYS A 112 -5.25 2.51 17.65
C LYS A 112 -3.85 3.04 17.32
N HIS A 113 -3.21 2.46 16.30
CA HIS A 113 -1.83 2.76 15.99
C HIS A 113 -1.63 2.95 14.49
N PHE A 114 -0.92 4.01 14.15
CA PHE A 114 -0.41 4.26 12.81
C PHE A 114 1.11 4.30 12.87
N ILE A 115 1.78 3.46 12.06
CA ILE A 115 3.24 3.31 12.05
C ILE A 115 3.74 3.60 10.64
N CYS A 116 4.60 4.60 10.51
CA CYS A 116 5.36 4.86 9.29
C CYS A 116 6.69 4.14 9.35
N MET A 117 6.94 3.26 8.39
CA MET A 117 8.25 2.66 8.15
C MET A 117 8.86 3.29 6.90
N GLY A 118 10.14 3.59 6.93
CA GLY A 118 10.81 4.20 5.78
C GLY A 118 12.16 4.78 6.16
N ASP A 119 12.84 5.30 5.17
CA ASP A 119 14.18 5.84 5.30
C ASP A 119 14.28 7.21 4.63
N PHE A 120 14.28 8.27 5.41
CA PHE A 120 14.37 9.64 4.93
C PHE A 120 15.76 10.04 4.40
N ARG A 121 16.72 9.13 4.42
CA ARG A 121 18.03 9.27 3.75
C ARG A 121 18.02 8.69 2.33
N GLN A 122 16.94 7.98 1.96
CA GLN A 122 16.73 7.47 0.61
C GLN A 122 15.89 8.45 -0.22
N LEU A 123 15.15 7.95 -1.21
CA LEU A 123 14.43 8.79 -2.16
C LEU A 123 13.22 9.50 -1.51
N PRO A 124 13.07 10.81 -1.71
CA PRO A 124 11.87 11.55 -1.31
C PRO A 124 10.71 11.31 -2.31
N PRO A 125 9.50 11.84 -2.03
CA PRO A 125 8.39 11.83 -2.99
C PRO A 125 8.78 12.47 -4.32
N ILE A 126 8.39 11.85 -5.44
CA ILE A 126 8.66 12.37 -6.78
C ILE A 126 7.54 13.34 -7.17
N VAL A 127 7.80 14.63 -7.14
CA VAL A 127 6.82 15.67 -7.48
C VAL A 127 7.15 16.28 -8.85
N GLN A 128 6.18 16.26 -9.76
CA GLN A 128 6.35 16.82 -11.11
C GLN A 128 6.23 18.36 -11.17
N SER A 129 5.55 18.96 -10.19
CA SER A 129 5.47 20.43 -10.09
C SER A 129 6.81 20.97 -9.59
N GLY A 130 7.53 21.68 -10.44
CA GLY A 130 8.77 22.37 -10.06
C GLY A 130 8.53 23.39 -8.93
N GLY A 131 9.55 23.62 -8.12
CA GLY A 131 9.54 24.65 -7.07
C GLY A 131 9.33 24.10 -5.66
N THR A 132 9.01 25.02 -4.75
CA THR A 132 8.81 24.76 -3.30
C THR A 132 7.42 24.24 -2.98
N SER A 133 6.99 23.15 -3.65
CA SER A 133 5.70 22.53 -3.34
C SER A 133 5.75 21.88 -1.95
N PRO A 134 4.73 22.07 -1.09
CA PRO A 134 4.63 21.34 0.17
C PRO A 134 4.59 19.80 0.00
N LEU A 135 4.29 19.35 -1.22
CA LEU A 135 4.31 17.91 -1.55
C LEU A 135 5.72 17.34 -1.69
N ASN A 136 6.76 18.17 -1.76
CA ASN A 136 8.15 17.71 -1.84
C ASN A 136 8.68 17.20 -0.48
N ALA A 137 8.04 17.58 0.62
CA ALA A 137 8.41 17.11 1.94
C ALA A 137 7.81 15.72 2.20
N ASP A 138 8.63 14.80 2.67
CA ASP A 138 8.16 13.54 3.22
C ASP A 138 7.60 13.68 4.64
N VAL A 139 7.00 12.63 5.18
CA VAL A 139 6.39 12.64 6.50
C VAL A 139 7.42 12.87 7.63
N PHE A 140 8.65 12.39 7.48
CA PHE A 140 9.70 12.55 8.50
C PHE A 140 10.20 13.98 8.56
N GLN A 141 10.32 14.65 7.41
CA GLN A 141 10.62 16.08 7.34
C GLN A 141 9.46 16.91 7.91
N TYR A 142 8.23 16.59 7.49
CA TYR A 142 7.03 17.29 7.95
C TYR A 142 6.85 17.24 9.48
N CYS A 143 7.14 16.08 10.08
CA CYS A 143 7.08 15.88 11.54
C CYS A 143 8.32 16.38 12.30
N GLY A 144 9.31 16.95 11.61
CA GLY A 144 10.54 17.45 12.24
C GLY A 144 11.54 16.37 12.68
N ILE A 145 11.31 15.12 12.30
CA ILE A 145 12.16 13.98 12.66
C ILE A 145 13.54 14.12 12.02
N THR A 146 13.59 14.40 10.71
CA THR A 146 14.85 14.61 9.98
C THR A 146 15.70 15.70 10.61
N SER A 147 15.10 16.85 10.92
CA SER A 147 15.80 17.96 11.58
C SER A 147 16.32 17.62 12.99
N ALA A 148 15.57 16.81 13.75
CA ALA A 148 16.02 16.36 15.07
C ALA A 148 17.25 15.45 14.94
N VAL A 149 17.21 14.47 14.02
CA VAL A 149 18.33 13.53 13.77
C VAL A 149 19.56 14.28 13.27
N ASP A 150 19.43 15.22 12.32
CA ASP A 150 20.53 16.02 11.79
C ASP A 150 21.21 16.88 12.87
N SER A 151 20.45 17.27 13.88
CA SER A 151 20.94 18.00 15.06
C SER A 151 21.48 17.12 16.18
N GLY A 152 21.56 15.80 15.97
CA GLY A 152 21.99 14.82 16.97
C GLY A 152 21.01 14.65 18.15
N ARG A 153 19.75 15.06 17.97
CA ARG A 153 18.71 14.98 19.01
C ARG A 153 17.83 13.75 18.81
N ASN A 154 17.45 13.14 19.89
CA ASN A 154 16.43 12.09 19.87
C ASN A 154 15.05 12.68 19.58
N HIS A 155 14.25 11.96 18.80
CA HIS A 155 12.85 12.31 18.56
C HIS A 155 11.94 11.25 19.20
N LYS A 156 10.98 11.69 20.00
CA LYS A 156 10.12 10.80 20.83
C LYS A 156 9.32 9.75 20.03
N TRP A 157 9.10 10.00 18.75
CA TRP A 157 8.34 9.10 17.87
C TRP A 157 9.23 8.31 16.92
N LEU A 158 10.56 8.48 17.00
CA LEU A 158 11.49 7.77 16.14
C LEU A 158 12.05 6.55 16.87
N CYS A 159 11.91 5.38 16.23
CA CYS A 159 12.67 4.18 16.55
C CYS A 159 13.55 3.86 15.35
N MET A 160 14.86 3.92 15.51
CA MET A 160 15.81 3.57 14.45
C MET A 160 16.08 2.07 14.48
N LEU A 161 15.92 1.43 13.32
CA LEU A 161 16.38 0.06 13.08
C LEU A 161 17.82 0.15 12.59
N ASP A 162 18.77 -0.08 13.49
CA ASP A 162 20.21 0.16 13.25
C ASP A 162 20.96 -1.06 12.73
N THR A 163 20.33 -2.23 12.67
CA THR A 163 20.95 -3.47 12.23
C THR A 163 20.37 -3.93 10.90
N GLN A 164 21.24 -4.08 9.90
CA GLN A 164 20.86 -4.56 8.57
C GLN A 164 21.32 -6.01 8.35
N TYR A 165 20.53 -6.77 7.54
CA TYR A 165 20.81 -8.16 7.17
C TYR A 165 20.82 -8.40 5.66
N ARG A 166 20.83 -7.31 4.86
CA ARG A 166 20.70 -7.37 3.40
C ARG A 166 22.04 -7.39 2.68
N MET A 167 22.96 -6.54 3.13
CA MET A 167 24.20 -6.25 2.41
C MET A 167 25.40 -6.89 3.11
N HIS A 168 26.42 -7.25 2.31
CA HIS A 168 27.72 -7.63 2.86
C HIS A 168 28.33 -6.44 3.65
N PRO A 169 29.06 -6.68 4.78
CA PRO A 169 29.63 -5.61 5.61
C PRO A 169 30.44 -4.56 4.83
N CYS A 170 31.27 -4.97 3.86
CA CYS A 170 32.02 -4.01 3.02
C CYS A 170 31.18 -2.99 2.27
N ILE A 171 29.90 -3.34 1.94
CA ILE A 171 28.97 -2.43 1.27
C ILE A 171 28.22 -1.60 2.30
N SER A 172 27.75 -2.24 3.37
CA SER A 172 26.99 -1.57 4.42
C SER A 172 27.83 -0.57 5.20
N ASP A 173 29.12 -0.84 5.43
CA ASP A 173 30.03 0.07 6.11
C ASP A 173 30.20 1.38 5.35
N PHE A 174 30.31 1.33 4.03
CA PHE A 174 30.33 2.53 3.20
C PHE A 174 29.05 3.35 3.36
N ALA A 175 27.88 2.71 3.22
CA ALA A 175 26.59 3.35 3.41
C ALA A 175 26.44 3.91 4.84
N SER A 176 26.84 3.14 5.84
CA SER A 176 26.79 3.54 7.26
C SER A 176 27.57 4.83 7.49
N GLN A 177 28.80 4.91 7.01
CA GLN A 177 29.66 6.08 7.21
C GLN A 177 29.18 7.32 6.43
N THR A 178 28.72 7.13 5.19
CA THR A 178 28.36 8.24 4.31
C THR A 178 26.96 8.80 4.54
N MET A 179 25.98 7.94 4.91
CA MET A 179 24.57 8.32 4.98
C MET A 179 23.99 8.29 6.40
N TYR A 180 24.54 7.45 7.28
CA TYR A 180 23.96 7.18 8.59
C TYR A 180 24.87 7.51 9.77
N ASN A 181 25.93 8.28 9.55
CA ASN A 181 26.90 8.69 10.58
C ASN A 181 27.48 7.52 11.40
N GLY A 182 27.69 6.37 10.76
CA GLY A 182 28.21 5.16 11.40
C GLY A 182 27.21 4.41 12.29
N LEU A 183 25.91 4.77 12.25
CA LEU A 183 24.89 4.17 13.11
C LEU A 183 24.36 2.82 12.58
N LEU A 184 24.47 2.56 11.28
CA LEU A 184 24.04 1.29 10.70
C LEU A 184 25.06 0.20 10.94
N ARG A 185 24.60 -0.96 11.44
CA ARG A 185 25.42 -2.14 11.80
C ARG A 185 25.08 -3.32 10.91
N SER A 186 26.04 -4.22 10.73
CA SER A 186 25.86 -5.51 10.03
C SER A 186 25.97 -6.66 11.02
#